data_2b2ca942a8f5486b7c30fd6f4fa1c0c9
#
_entry.id   2b2ca942a8f5486b7c30fd6f4fa1c0c9
#
_cell.length_a   1.000
_cell.length_b   1.000
_cell.length_c   1.000
_cell.angle_alpha   90.00
_cell.angle_beta   90.00
_cell.angle_gamma   90.00
#
_symmetry.space_group_name_H-M   'P 1'
#
loop_
_entity.id
_entity.type
_entity.pdbx_description
1 polymer ?
#
loop_
_entity_poly.entity_id
_entity_poly.type
_entity_poly.pdbx_seq_one_letter_code
_entity_poly.pdbx_strand_id
1 'polypeptide(L)'
;MEIIGNAVIQKDGTLILPQEVIQRLELKFGDELFFVAKGGEIAISKLPDAMKRTVDYYLAIGCDRLAAEYYAGGRKRLTGAKANPDFTLTLTYEGREERIYDCKPLLDQGGVFVHLRKYENFARAFIEFGAVCWDIDPNVDSNVVWNNRIDLCPDTCYINSVPACAKGLTRKEMPEAKNAMLAMGVDVREEDAVAGFAVSRRVLGLDRRKK
;
A
#
# COMPACT_ATOMS: atom_id res chain seq x y z
N MET A 1 -41.12 -12.77 3.62
CA MET A 1 -40.34 -11.64 3.03
C MET A 1 -41.08 -10.37 3.39
N GLU A 2 -40.43 -9.40 4.02
CA GLU A 2 -41.03 -8.12 4.42
C GLU A 2 -40.44 -7.00 3.55
N ILE A 3 -41.25 -6.13 2.99
CA ILE A 3 -40.83 -4.94 2.29
C ILE A 3 -40.72 -3.80 3.29
N ILE A 4 -39.52 -3.31 3.55
CA ILE A 4 -39.23 -2.25 4.54
C ILE A 4 -39.07 -0.86 3.91
N GLY A 5 -39.27 -0.72 2.62
CA GLY A 5 -39.21 0.54 1.90
C GLY A 5 -38.91 0.36 0.44
N ASN A 6 -39.03 1.43 -0.32
CA ASN A 6 -38.62 1.48 -1.73
C ASN A 6 -37.75 2.70 -1.97
N ALA A 7 -36.83 2.59 -2.90
CA ALA A 7 -35.97 3.67 -3.34
C ALA A 7 -35.88 3.71 -4.87
N VAL A 8 -35.70 4.89 -5.42
CA VAL A 8 -35.58 5.10 -6.86
C VAL A 8 -34.20 5.68 -7.16
N ILE A 9 -33.52 5.10 -8.14
CA ILE A 9 -32.25 5.64 -8.65
C ILE A 9 -32.55 6.94 -9.41
N GLN A 10 -31.92 8.01 -8.99
CA GLN A 10 -32.05 9.31 -9.62
C GLN A 10 -31.28 9.36 -10.96
N LYS A 11 -31.53 10.40 -11.78
CA LYS A 11 -30.86 10.54 -13.09
C LYS A 11 -29.34 10.65 -13.03
N ASP A 12 -28.81 11.13 -11.90
CA ASP A 12 -27.38 11.23 -11.60
C ASP A 12 -26.77 9.96 -11.00
N GLY A 13 -27.58 8.88 -10.86
CA GLY A 13 -27.16 7.62 -10.27
C GLY A 13 -27.23 7.56 -8.74
N THR A 14 -27.69 8.62 -8.07
CA THR A 14 -27.85 8.61 -6.62
C THR A 14 -29.05 7.77 -6.19
N LEU A 15 -28.92 7.14 -5.01
CA LEU A 15 -29.97 6.38 -4.34
C LEU A 15 -30.26 7.02 -2.99
N ILE A 16 -31.51 7.48 -2.79
CA ILE A 16 -31.94 8.00 -1.50
C ILE A 16 -32.52 6.82 -0.68
N LEU A 17 -31.88 6.56 0.46
CA LEU A 17 -32.35 5.50 1.34
C LEU A 17 -33.67 5.90 2.03
N PRO A 18 -34.65 4.99 2.08
CA PRO A 18 -35.89 5.21 2.87
C PRO A 18 -35.55 5.40 4.35
N GLN A 19 -36.35 6.22 5.03
CA GLN A 19 -36.16 6.52 6.46
C GLN A 19 -36.21 5.24 7.32
N GLU A 20 -37.08 4.29 6.98
CA GLU A 20 -37.20 3.01 7.64
C GLU A 20 -35.90 2.16 7.54
N VAL A 21 -35.23 2.22 6.41
CA VAL A 21 -33.92 1.54 6.22
C VAL A 21 -32.83 2.20 7.08
N ILE A 22 -32.81 3.55 7.12
CA ILE A 22 -31.88 4.32 7.95
C ILE A 22 -32.06 3.98 9.42
N GLN A 23 -33.32 3.95 9.90
CA GLN A 23 -33.64 3.61 11.30
C GLN A 23 -33.28 2.16 11.62
N ARG A 24 -33.63 1.21 10.75
CA ARG A 24 -33.45 -0.23 11.02
C ARG A 24 -31.96 -0.64 11.01
N LEU A 25 -31.14 0.03 10.22
CA LEU A 25 -29.69 -0.17 10.19
C LEU A 25 -28.94 0.76 11.17
N GLU A 26 -29.67 1.59 11.93
CA GLU A 26 -29.08 2.58 12.86
C GLU A 26 -28.00 3.44 12.21
N LEU A 27 -28.28 3.93 10.98
CA LEU A 27 -27.32 4.68 10.20
C LEU A 27 -27.14 6.09 10.73
N LYS A 28 -25.90 6.55 10.72
CA LYS A 28 -25.51 7.91 11.10
C LYS A 28 -24.74 8.56 9.95
N PHE A 29 -24.67 9.87 9.96
CA PHE A 29 -23.84 10.61 9.02
C PHE A 29 -22.37 10.12 9.09
N GLY A 30 -21.79 9.79 7.93
CA GLY A 30 -20.44 9.23 7.84
C GLY A 30 -20.34 7.71 7.92
N ASP A 31 -21.46 6.98 8.13
CA ASP A 31 -21.46 5.53 8.06
C ASP A 31 -21.26 5.05 6.61
N GLU A 32 -20.46 4.01 6.43
CA GLU A 32 -20.25 3.34 5.16
C GLU A 32 -21.22 2.16 5.00
N LEU A 33 -21.83 2.08 3.82
CA LEU A 33 -22.71 0.97 3.44
C LEU A 33 -22.04 0.10 2.39
N PHE A 34 -22.15 -1.20 2.59
CA PHE A 34 -21.62 -2.21 1.69
C PHE A 34 -22.74 -2.89 0.92
N PHE A 35 -22.52 -3.06 -0.38
CA PHE A 35 -23.38 -3.84 -1.25
C PHE A 35 -22.79 -5.25 -1.37
N VAL A 36 -23.46 -6.23 -0.81
CA VAL A 36 -23.01 -7.62 -0.79
C VAL A 36 -23.84 -8.44 -1.76
N ALA A 37 -23.20 -9.01 -2.78
CA ALA A 37 -23.85 -9.93 -3.71
C ALA A 37 -23.82 -11.36 -3.13
N LYS A 38 -24.99 -11.97 -2.98
CA LYS A 38 -25.13 -13.35 -2.53
C LYS A 38 -26.30 -14.02 -3.23
N GLY A 39 -26.03 -15.12 -3.95
CA GLY A 39 -27.07 -15.92 -4.60
C GLY A 39 -27.91 -15.18 -5.65
N GLY A 40 -27.35 -14.16 -6.33
CA GLY A 40 -28.05 -13.34 -7.32
C GLY A 40 -28.82 -12.15 -6.73
N GLU A 41 -28.79 -11.97 -5.43
CA GLU A 41 -29.37 -10.82 -4.72
C GLU A 41 -28.27 -9.86 -4.28
N ILE A 42 -28.59 -8.57 -4.16
CA ILE A 42 -27.72 -7.56 -3.58
C ILE A 42 -28.33 -7.14 -2.25
N ALA A 43 -27.62 -7.37 -1.16
CA ALA A 43 -27.96 -6.90 0.17
C ALA A 43 -27.16 -5.62 0.50
N ILE A 44 -27.81 -4.69 1.20
CA ILE A 44 -27.14 -3.51 1.76
C ILE A 44 -26.90 -3.80 3.23
N SER A 45 -25.64 -3.61 3.67
CA SER A 45 -25.25 -3.87 5.05
C SER A 45 -24.36 -2.77 5.59
N LYS A 46 -24.53 -2.42 6.87
CA LYS A 46 -23.52 -1.67 7.62
C LYS A 46 -22.44 -2.67 8.05
N LEU A 47 -21.21 -2.39 7.69
CA LEU A 47 -20.12 -3.28 8.05
C LEU A 47 -19.85 -3.21 9.57
N PRO A 48 -19.89 -4.33 10.29
CA PRO A 48 -19.47 -4.37 11.68
C PRO A 48 -18.02 -3.89 11.83
N ASP A 49 -17.73 -3.12 12.88
CA ASP A 49 -16.37 -2.58 13.12
C ASP A 49 -15.29 -3.68 13.15
N ALA A 50 -15.65 -4.89 13.55
CA ALA A 50 -14.77 -6.05 13.53
C ALA A 50 -14.31 -6.47 12.11
N MET A 51 -15.10 -6.15 11.07
CA MET A 51 -14.78 -6.46 9.68
C MET A 51 -14.05 -5.33 8.94
N LYS A 52 -14.10 -4.09 9.48
CA LYS A 52 -13.48 -2.91 8.86
C LYS A 52 -11.95 -2.97 8.72
N ARG A 53 -11.30 -3.98 9.29
CA ARG A 53 -9.86 -4.17 9.22
C ARG A 53 -9.47 -5.49 8.57
N THR A 54 -10.39 -6.12 7.86
CA THR A 54 -10.11 -7.36 7.13
C THR A 54 -9.56 -7.08 5.75
N VAL A 55 -8.85 -8.05 5.18
CA VAL A 55 -8.37 -7.98 3.79
C VAL A 55 -9.54 -7.75 2.82
N ASP A 56 -10.66 -8.46 3.03
CA ASP A 56 -11.83 -8.35 2.16
C ASP A 56 -12.46 -6.94 2.20
N TYR A 57 -12.45 -6.28 3.36
CA TYR A 57 -12.86 -4.89 3.47
C TYR A 57 -12.01 -3.98 2.59
N TYR A 58 -10.67 -4.07 2.72
CA TYR A 58 -9.77 -3.21 1.94
C TYR A 58 -9.82 -3.50 0.45
N LEU A 59 -10.02 -4.75 0.04
CA LEU A 59 -10.27 -5.10 -1.36
C LEU A 59 -11.58 -4.50 -1.88
N ALA A 60 -12.65 -4.52 -1.09
CA ALA A 60 -13.95 -3.98 -1.47
C ALA A 60 -13.94 -2.46 -1.68
N ILE A 61 -13.10 -1.71 -0.93
CA ILE A 61 -12.93 -0.27 -1.12
C ILE A 61 -11.87 0.09 -2.18
N GLY A 62 -11.40 -0.88 -2.96
CA GLY A 62 -10.55 -0.65 -4.12
C GLY A 62 -9.04 -0.71 -3.86
N CYS A 63 -8.60 -1.17 -2.68
CA CYS A 63 -7.19 -1.47 -2.47
C CYS A 63 -6.77 -2.68 -3.31
N ASP A 64 -5.55 -2.66 -3.84
CA ASP A 64 -4.97 -3.90 -4.37
C ASP A 64 -4.65 -4.89 -3.22
N ARG A 65 -4.38 -6.15 -3.58
CA ARG A 65 -4.20 -7.20 -2.59
C ARG A 65 -3.06 -6.94 -1.60
N LEU A 66 -1.94 -6.41 -2.07
CA LEU A 66 -0.78 -6.12 -1.21
C LEU A 66 -1.10 -5.00 -0.21
N ALA A 67 -1.77 -3.94 -0.68
CA ALA A 67 -2.22 -2.85 0.19
C ALA A 67 -3.27 -3.34 1.20
N ALA A 68 -4.21 -4.19 0.76
CA ALA A 68 -5.23 -4.76 1.63
C ALA A 68 -4.63 -5.63 2.73
N GLU A 69 -3.68 -6.49 2.41
CA GLU A 69 -2.96 -7.33 3.38
C GLU A 69 -2.15 -6.48 4.37
N TYR A 70 -1.49 -5.43 3.90
CA TYR A 70 -0.78 -4.49 4.77
C TYR A 70 -1.70 -3.78 5.76
N TYR A 71 -2.80 -3.21 5.28
CA TYR A 71 -3.74 -2.49 6.14
C TYR A 71 -4.48 -3.41 7.11
N ALA A 72 -4.83 -4.63 6.69
CA ALA A 72 -5.49 -5.62 7.55
C ALA A 72 -4.54 -6.18 8.62
N GLY A 73 -3.25 -6.34 8.30
CA GLY A 73 -2.21 -6.78 9.22
C GLY A 73 -1.77 -5.73 10.25
N GLY A 74 -2.26 -4.49 10.10
CA GLY A 74 -1.85 -3.34 10.90
C GLY A 74 -0.64 -2.62 10.31
N ARG A 75 -0.61 -1.30 10.49
CA ARG A 75 0.48 -0.46 9.98
C ARG A 75 1.79 -0.79 10.69
N LYS A 76 2.85 -0.96 9.94
CA LYS A 76 4.20 -1.17 10.46
C LYS A 76 4.93 0.15 10.58
N ARG A 77 5.54 0.39 11.73
CA ARG A 77 6.28 1.61 11.96
C ARG A 77 7.64 1.55 11.28
N LEU A 78 7.94 2.55 10.46
CA LEU A 78 9.25 2.75 9.87
C LEU A 78 10.23 3.24 10.94
N THR A 79 11.37 2.56 11.08
CA THR A 79 12.39 2.82 12.12
C THR A 79 13.74 3.24 11.54
N GLY A 80 13.98 2.99 10.26
CA GLY A 80 15.23 3.35 9.60
C GLY A 80 15.08 3.51 8.10
N ALA A 81 15.92 4.38 7.52
CA ALA A 81 16.07 4.54 6.08
C ALA A 81 17.55 4.72 5.75
N LYS A 82 18.01 4.02 4.74
CA LYS A 82 19.36 4.15 4.19
C LYS A 82 19.29 4.33 2.69
N ALA A 83 19.84 5.42 2.20
CA ALA A 83 19.97 5.66 0.76
C ALA A 83 21.04 4.77 0.14
N ASN A 84 20.74 4.18 -1.01
CA ASN A 84 21.65 3.38 -1.81
C ASN A 84 22.10 4.16 -3.05
N PRO A 85 23.31 3.87 -3.59
CA PRO A 85 23.84 4.60 -4.76
C PRO A 85 23.01 4.48 -6.04
N ASP A 86 22.14 3.48 -6.12
CA ASP A 86 21.23 3.22 -7.23
C ASP A 86 19.89 3.96 -7.12
N PHE A 87 19.78 4.95 -6.21
CA PHE A 87 18.58 5.69 -5.91
C PHE A 87 17.41 4.82 -5.40
N THR A 88 17.75 3.75 -4.69
CA THR A 88 16.79 3.01 -3.85
C THR A 88 17.00 3.35 -2.38
N LEU A 89 15.98 3.11 -1.56
CA LEU A 89 16.08 3.17 -0.10
C LEU A 89 16.00 1.76 0.48
N THR A 90 16.92 1.43 1.37
CA THR A 90 16.73 0.32 2.30
C THR A 90 15.96 0.86 3.50
N LEU A 91 14.73 0.40 3.66
CA LEU A 91 13.81 0.80 4.72
C LEU A 91 13.77 -0.29 5.78
N THR A 92 13.92 0.09 7.05
CA THR A 92 13.80 -0.83 8.18
C THR A 92 12.51 -0.54 8.92
N TYR A 93 11.67 -1.55 9.08
CA TYR A 93 10.42 -1.49 9.83
C TYR A 93 10.53 -2.21 11.18
N GLU A 94 9.51 -2.07 12.03
CA GLU A 94 9.40 -2.80 13.29
C GLU A 94 9.59 -4.30 13.06
N GLY A 95 10.23 -4.98 14.02
CA GLY A 95 10.60 -6.38 13.88
C GLY A 95 11.86 -6.63 13.04
N ARG A 96 12.56 -5.57 12.64
CA ARG A 96 13.76 -5.60 11.77
C ARG A 96 13.48 -6.08 10.35
N GLU A 97 12.24 -5.94 9.88
CA GLU A 97 11.90 -6.18 8.49
C GLU A 97 12.59 -5.13 7.62
N GLU A 98 13.38 -5.58 6.63
CA GLU A 98 14.02 -4.71 5.65
C GLU A 98 13.35 -4.80 4.29
N ARG A 99 13.09 -3.65 3.68
CA ARG A 99 12.46 -3.54 2.37
C ARG A 99 13.23 -2.55 1.48
N ILE A 100 13.18 -2.77 0.18
CA ILE A 100 13.82 -1.90 -0.81
C ILE A 100 12.73 -1.13 -1.55
N TYR A 101 12.80 0.19 -1.46
CA TYR A 101 11.91 1.12 -2.17
C TYR A 101 12.67 1.78 -3.32
N ASP A 102 12.16 1.66 -4.55
CA ASP A 102 12.75 2.31 -5.72
C ASP A 102 12.22 3.75 -5.83
N CYS A 103 13.13 4.72 -5.65
CA CYS A 103 12.80 6.15 -5.74
C CYS A 103 12.89 6.70 -7.17
N LYS A 104 13.44 5.99 -8.15
CA LYS A 104 13.61 6.50 -9.52
C LYS A 104 12.31 7.02 -10.14
N PRO A 105 11.16 6.32 -9.98
CA PRO A 105 9.89 6.84 -10.51
C PRO A 105 9.49 8.20 -9.93
N LEU A 106 9.81 8.47 -8.65
CA LEU A 106 9.56 9.78 -8.02
C LEU A 106 10.48 10.86 -8.58
N LEU A 107 11.75 10.52 -8.80
CA LEU A 107 12.73 11.45 -9.36
C LEU A 107 12.36 11.85 -10.79
N ASP A 108 11.76 10.93 -11.56
CA ASP A 108 11.31 11.17 -12.93
C ASP A 108 10.06 12.06 -12.98
N GLN A 109 9.18 12.00 -11.99
CA GLN A 109 7.98 12.85 -11.90
C GLN A 109 8.32 14.35 -11.77
N GLY A 110 9.48 14.69 -11.23
CA GLY A 110 9.87 16.08 -11.05
C GLY A 110 9.30 16.73 -9.78
N GLY A 111 8.90 18.01 -9.87
CA GLY A 111 8.42 18.74 -8.70
C GLY A 111 9.48 18.87 -7.60
N VAL A 112 9.10 18.72 -6.34
CA VAL A 112 10.02 18.81 -5.19
C VAL A 112 11.13 17.76 -5.22
N PHE A 113 10.89 16.60 -5.86
CA PHE A 113 11.84 15.51 -5.94
C PHE A 113 13.04 15.79 -6.87
N VAL A 114 12.99 16.84 -7.69
CA VAL A 114 14.14 17.26 -8.53
C VAL A 114 15.40 17.50 -7.69
N HIS A 115 15.24 17.99 -6.46
CA HIS A 115 16.37 18.21 -5.54
C HIS A 115 17.11 16.93 -5.17
N LEU A 116 16.41 15.77 -5.22
CA LEU A 116 16.97 14.46 -4.87
C LEU A 116 17.66 13.75 -6.06
N ARG A 117 17.66 14.34 -7.26
CA ARG A 117 18.37 13.77 -8.43
C ARG A 117 19.88 13.77 -8.27
N LYS A 118 20.42 14.64 -7.40
CA LYS A 118 21.82 14.62 -7.00
C LYS A 118 21.95 13.62 -5.84
N TYR A 119 22.84 12.64 -6.01
CA TYR A 119 23.01 11.60 -4.99
C TYR A 119 23.40 12.17 -3.61
N GLU A 120 24.19 13.24 -3.56
CA GLU A 120 24.58 13.90 -2.31
C GLU A 120 23.37 14.41 -1.53
N ASN A 121 22.32 14.84 -2.21
CA ASN A 121 21.07 15.24 -1.58
C ASN A 121 20.24 14.01 -1.17
N PHE A 122 20.11 13.04 -2.07
CA PHE A 122 19.39 11.80 -1.81
C PHE A 122 19.99 11.01 -0.65
N ALA A 123 21.31 10.98 -0.53
CA ALA A 123 22.04 10.28 0.52
C ALA A 123 21.78 10.81 1.94
N ARG A 124 21.20 12.00 2.06
CA ARG A 124 20.86 12.65 3.34
C ARG A 124 19.48 12.24 3.88
N ALA A 125 18.89 11.15 3.37
CA ALA A 125 17.64 10.61 3.89
C ALA A 125 17.71 10.36 5.40
N PHE A 126 16.68 10.76 6.12
CA PHE A 126 16.54 10.50 7.57
C PHE A 126 15.08 10.16 7.91
N ILE A 127 14.86 9.68 9.14
CA ILE A 127 13.50 9.39 9.64
C ILE A 127 13.08 10.47 10.60
N GLU A 128 11.91 11.05 10.35
CA GLU A 128 11.25 11.96 11.27
C GLU A 128 9.75 11.70 11.29
N PHE A 129 9.15 11.66 12.48
CA PHE A 129 7.74 11.33 12.71
C PHE A 129 7.27 10.03 11.99
N GLY A 130 8.21 9.08 11.77
CA GLY A 130 7.93 7.81 11.10
C GLY A 130 7.90 7.88 9.57
N ALA A 131 8.20 9.02 8.97
CA ALA A 131 8.34 9.21 7.53
C ALA A 131 9.81 9.27 7.11
N VAL A 132 10.11 8.96 5.85
CA VAL A 132 11.42 9.26 5.26
C VAL A 132 11.42 10.71 4.83
N CYS A 133 12.41 11.46 5.29
CA CYS A 133 12.52 12.89 5.07
C CYS A 133 13.86 13.30 4.45
N TRP A 134 13.84 14.44 3.77
CA TRP A 134 15.03 15.17 3.31
C TRP A 134 14.80 16.67 3.50
N ASP A 135 15.84 17.37 3.92
CA ASP A 135 15.83 18.84 3.86
C ASP A 135 16.45 19.29 2.54
N ILE A 136 15.76 20.19 1.82
CA ILE A 136 16.23 20.75 0.54
C ILE A 136 17.51 21.53 0.76
N ASP A 137 17.50 22.46 1.72
CA ASP A 137 18.69 23.17 2.21
C ASP A 137 18.95 22.74 3.66
N PRO A 138 20.08 22.07 3.95
CA PRO A 138 20.42 21.61 5.28
C PRO A 138 20.72 22.74 6.28
N ASN A 139 20.89 23.99 5.80
CA ASN A 139 21.14 25.15 6.66
C ASN A 139 19.82 25.85 7.07
N VAL A 140 18.69 25.44 6.54
CA VAL A 140 17.37 25.99 6.85
C VAL A 140 16.64 25.07 7.81
N ASP A 141 16.15 25.63 8.92
CA ASP A 141 15.33 24.86 9.87
C ASP A 141 13.95 24.56 9.26
N SER A 142 13.73 23.30 8.90
CA SER A 142 12.48 22.82 8.32
C SER A 142 11.31 22.82 9.30
N ASN A 143 11.54 23.00 10.60
CA ASN A 143 10.47 23.20 11.57
C ASN A 143 9.90 24.62 11.51
N VAL A 144 10.68 25.56 10.97
CA VAL A 144 10.26 26.95 10.76
C VAL A 144 9.81 27.16 9.31
N VAL A 145 10.56 26.57 8.37
CA VAL A 145 10.32 26.69 6.92
C VAL A 145 9.86 25.35 6.39
N TRP A 146 8.57 25.05 6.55
CA TRP A 146 7.98 23.74 6.27
C TRP A 146 8.17 23.26 4.81
N ASN A 147 8.23 24.16 3.83
CA ASN A 147 8.46 23.82 2.43
C ASN A 147 9.93 23.51 2.10
N ASN A 148 10.83 23.56 3.09
CA ASN A 148 12.19 23.07 2.98
C ASN A 148 12.27 21.55 3.14
N ARG A 149 11.19 20.88 3.57
CA ARG A 149 11.17 19.44 3.81
C ARG A 149 10.43 18.69 2.70
N ILE A 150 11.07 17.61 2.24
CA ILE A 150 10.45 16.59 1.40
C ILE A 150 10.22 15.38 2.30
N ASP A 151 9.03 14.77 2.24
CA ASP A 151 8.72 13.55 2.96
C ASP A 151 8.02 12.51 2.09
N LEU A 152 8.17 11.24 2.47
CA LEU A 152 7.46 10.11 1.89
C LEU A 152 6.62 9.43 2.96
N CYS A 153 5.35 9.23 2.64
CA CYS A 153 4.42 8.50 3.47
C CYS A 153 4.93 7.06 3.72
N PRO A 154 5.06 6.62 4.96
CA PRO A 154 5.59 5.29 5.29
C PRO A 154 4.73 4.15 4.75
N ASP A 155 3.40 4.31 4.71
CA ASP A 155 2.50 3.31 4.14
C ASP A 155 2.75 3.14 2.63
N THR A 156 2.89 4.26 1.90
CA THR A 156 3.26 4.25 0.48
C THR A 156 4.61 3.59 0.25
N CYS A 157 5.57 3.88 1.12
CA CYS A 157 6.89 3.25 1.06
C CYS A 157 6.79 1.73 1.28
N TYR A 158 6.01 1.27 2.26
CA TYR A 158 5.83 -0.16 2.51
C TYR A 158 5.17 -0.86 1.32
N ILE A 159 4.01 -0.36 0.91
CA ILE A 159 3.18 -0.97 -0.14
C ILE A 159 3.92 -1.04 -1.49
N ASN A 160 4.74 -0.05 -1.81
CA ASN A 160 5.47 0.01 -3.09
C ASN A 160 6.92 -0.49 -3.01
N SER A 161 7.36 -1.01 -1.88
CA SER A 161 8.67 -1.64 -1.72
C SER A 161 8.60 -3.16 -1.90
N VAL A 162 9.75 -3.78 -2.02
CA VAL A 162 9.91 -5.24 -2.02
C VAL A 162 10.78 -5.65 -0.83
N PRO A 163 10.61 -6.86 -0.25
CA PRO A 163 11.51 -7.37 0.78
C PRO A 163 12.98 -7.27 0.33
N ALA A 164 13.88 -6.90 1.25
CA ALA A 164 15.30 -6.68 0.91
C ALA A 164 15.98 -7.91 0.31
N CYS A 165 15.55 -9.10 0.73
CA CYS A 165 16.00 -10.38 0.21
C CYS A 165 15.46 -10.66 -1.21
N ALA A 166 14.39 -9.99 -1.65
CA ALA A 166 13.88 -10.02 -3.03
C ALA A 166 14.43 -8.88 -3.90
N LYS A 167 15.56 -8.29 -3.51
CA LYS A 167 16.22 -7.22 -4.26
C LYS A 167 16.40 -7.60 -5.73
N GLY A 168 15.87 -6.76 -6.62
CA GLY A 168 15.88 -7.00 -8.07
C GLY A 168 14.54 -7.44 -8.63
N LEU A 169 13.54 -7.73 -7.76
CA LEU A 169 12.15 -7.87 -8.17
C LEU A 169 11.42 -6.53 -8.00
N THR A 170 10.52 -6.25 -8.93
CA THR A 170 9.57 -5.14 -8.77
C THR A 170 8.32 -5.62 -8.04
N ARG A 171 7.56 -4.69 -7.43
CA ARG A 171 6.27 -5.00 -6.80
C ARG A 171 5.32 -5.76 -7.75
N LYS A 172 5.34 -5.44 -9.04
CA LYS A 172 4.50 -6.11 -10.06
C LYS A 172 4.89 -7.56 -10.30
N GLU A 173 6.17 -7.90 -10.11
CA GLU A 173 6.72 -9.25 -10.30
C GLU A 173 6.55 -10.15 -9.07
N MET A 174 6.30 -9.58 -7.89
CA MET A 174 6.14 -10.33 -6.64
C MET A 174 5.02 -11.38 -6.68
N PRO A 175 3.80 -11.09 -7.19
CA PRO A 175 2.75 -12.10 -7.28
C PRO A 175 3.11 -13.26 -8.19
N GLU A 176 3.78 -12.99 -9.33
CA GLU A 176 4.23 -14.03 -10.26
C GLU A 176 5.32 -14.90 -9.62
N ALA A 177 6.26 -14.28 -8.90
CA ALA A 177 7.30 -14.98 -8.15
C ALA A 177 6.68 -15.91 -7.09
N LYS A 178 5.72 -15.43 -6.31
CA LYS A 178 5.00 -16.20 -5.30
C LYS A 178 4.27 -17.40 -5.93
N ASN A 179 3.55 -17.18 -7.03
CA ASN A 179 2.83 -18.23 -7.74
C ASN A 179 3.78 -19.31 -8.30
N ALA A 180 4.93 -18.89 -8.86
CA ALA A 180 5.92 -19.82 -9.38
C ALA A 180 6.51 -20.71 -8.27
N MET A 181 6.73 -20.15 -7.07
CA MET A 181 7.23 -20.93 -5.92
C MET A 181 6.18 -21.88 -5.37
N LEU A 182 4.91 -21.46 -5.29
CA LEU A 182 3.80 -22.34 -4.91
C LEU A 182 3.68 -23.51 -5.88
N ALA A 183 3.83 -23.28 -7.19
CA ALA A 183 3.80 -24.32 -8.20
C ALA A 183 4.96 -25.33 -8.07
N MET A 184 6.09 -24.91 -7.46
CA MET A 184 7.22 -25.78 -7.12
C MET A 184 7.06 -26.49 -5.76
N GLY A 185 5.90 -26.34 -5.09
CA GLY A 185 5.63 -26.96 -3.79
C GLY A 185 6.29 -26.27 -2.61
N VAL A 186 6.78 -25.04 -2.78
CA VAL A 186 7.37 -24.24 -1.70
C VAL A 186 6.24 -23.53 -0.95
N ASP A 187 6.17 -23.71 0.38
CA ASP A 187 5.22 -22.97 1.22
C ASP A 187 5.69 -21.52 1.37
N VAL A 188 4.96 -20.62 0.73
CA VAL A 188 5.25 -19.19 0.69
C VAL A 188 4.22 -18.39 1.49
N ARG A 189 3.76 -18.91 2.62
CA ARG A 189 2.79 -18.22 3.48
C ARG A 189 3.31 -16.90 4.01
N GLU A 190 4.62 -16.77 4.12
CA GLU A 190 5.29 -15.54 4.49
C GLU A 190 6.04 -14.97 3.28
N GLU A 191 5.91 -13.68 3.02
CA GLU A 191 6.67 -13.00 1.96
C GLU A 191 8.18 -13.19 2.15
N ASP A 192 8.63 -13.29 3.40
CA ASP A 192 10.02 -13.54 3.77
C ASP A 192 10.53 -14.92 3.30
N ALA A 193 9.64 -15.91 3.17
CA ALA A 193 10.02 -17.23 2.66
C ALA A 193 10.32 -17.18 1.14
N VAL A 194 9.57 -16.38 0.39
CA VAL A 194 9.86 -16.13 -1.06
C VAL A 194 11.23 -15.50 -1.23
N ALA A 195 11.58 -14.71 -0.28
CA ALA A 195 12.77 -13.90 -0.30
C ALA A 195 14.01 -14.62 0.23
N GLY A 196 13.86 -15.58 1.14
CA GLY A 196 14.96 -16.42 1.68
C GLY A 196 15.58 -17.36 0.66
N PHE A 197 14.86 -17.69 -0.40
CA PHE A 197 15.47 -18.27 -1.59
C PHE A 197 16.07 -17.13 -2.41
N ALA A 198 17.37 -17.16 -2.66
CA ALA A 198 18.02 -16.30 -3.66
C ALA A 198 17.41 -16.64 -5.03
N VAL A 199 16.18 -16.18 -5.23
CA VAL A 199 15.41 -16.42 -6.43
C VAL A 199 16.06 -15.59 -7.51
N SER A 200 16.99 -16.20 -8.22
CA SER A 200 17.50 -15.57 -9.42
C SER A 200 16.29 -15.35 -10.32
N ARG A 201 16.10 -14.13 -10.81
CA ARG A 201 15.09 -13.78 -11.83
C ARG A 201 15.01 -14.84 -12.94
N ARG A 202 16.17 -15.47 -13.25
CA ARG A 202 16.32 -16.54 -14.22
C ARG A 202 15.54 -17.81 -13.83
N VAL A 203 15.53 -18.20 -12.54
CA VAL A 203 14.79 -19.39 -12.05
C VAL A 203 13.27 -19.16 -12.15
N LEU A 204 12.81 -17.91 -11.93
CA LEU A 204 11.41 -17.54 -12.05
C LEU A 204 10.96 -17.27 -13.49
N GLY A 205 11.87 -17.36 -14.47
CA GLY A 205 11.56 -17.05 -15.86
C GLY A 205 11.27 -15.57 -16.13
N LEU A 206 11.59 -14.68 -15.19
CA LEU A 206 11.36 -13.24 -15.28
C LEU A 206 12.40 -12.52 -16.16
N ASP A 207 13.48 -13.22 -16.53
CA ASP A 207 14.52 -12.72 -17.44
C ASP A 207 14.19 -12.93 -18.92
N ARG A 208 12.94 -13.08 -19.28
CA ARG A 208 12.54 -13.07 -20.70
C ARG A 208 12.86 -11.69 -21.27
N ARG A 209 14.04 -11.55 -21.86
CA ARG A 209 14.37 -10.40 -22.69
C ARG A 209 13.26 -10.23 -23.71
N LYS A 210 12.60 -9.07 -23.70
CA LYS A 210 11.80 -8.65 -24.84
C LYS A 210 12.73 -8.72 -26.06
N LYS A 211 12.47 -9.67 -26.95
CA LYS A 211 12.99 -9.62 -28.31
C LYS A 211 12.24 -8.53 -29.06
#